data_9a086c23f17b1e42564a9c27409809bd
#
_entry.id   9a086c23f17b1e42564a9c27409809bd
#
_cell.length_a   1.000
_cell.length_b   1.000
_cell.length_c   1.000
_cell.angle_alpha   90.00
_cell.angle_beta   90.00
_cell.angle_gamma   90.00
#
_symmetry.space_group_name_H-M   'P 1'
#
loop_
_entity.id
_entity.type
_entity.pdbx_description
1 polymer ?
#
loop_
_entity_poly.entity_id
_entity_poly.type
_entity_poly.pdbx_seq_one_letter_code
_entity_poly.pdbx_strand_id
1 'polypeptide(L)'
;MNTPDPDPAPPEPSLPDPPATAGVPSAVSGDDRQWAMLAHLSALLGYILTSGWAGSAGGFLGPLIVWLVKKDTMPFVDQQGKEALNFSITICIAFAALWIFTFGTFFIGGIIAFPLMLVVGLYALVFAIVASIKAYEGVPYRYPIALRLIK
;
A
#
# COMPACT_ATOMS: atom_id res chain seq x y z
N MET A 1 55.99 -48.68 -36.05
CA MET A 1 55.60 -48.85 -34.66
C MET A 1 54.55 -47.79 -34.39
N ASN A 2 53.25 -48.21 -34.40
CA ASN A 2 52.12 -47.31 -34.08
C ASN A 2 51.93 -47.43 -32.56
N THR A 3 52.12 -46.34 -31.81
CA THR A 3 51.74 -46.24 -30.44
C THR A 3 50.21 -46.05 -30.42
N PRO A 4 49.45 -46.85 -29.60
CA PRO A 4 48.05 -46.64 -29.48
C PRO A 4 47.76 -45.26 -28.84
N ASP A 5 46.72 -44.60 -29.36
CA ASP A 5 46.20 -43.33 -28.82
C ASP A 5 45.74 -43.53 -27.36
N PRO A 6 46.09 -42.61 -26.46
CA PRO A 6 45.66 -42.75 -25.06
C PRO A 6 44.12 -42.71 -24.93
N ASP A 7 43.59 -43.65 -24.12
CA ASP A 7 42.15 -43.69 -23.82
C ASP A 7 41.59 -42.33 -23.39
N PRO A 8 40.42 -41.94 -23.85
CA PRO A 8 39.76 -40.69 -23.41
C PRO A 8 39.55 -40.73 -21.88
N ALA A 9 39.94 -39.65 -21.22
CA ALA A 9 39.76 -39.49 -19.77
C ALA A 9 38.30 -39.71 -19.38
N PRO A 10 38.06 -40.32 -18.23
CA PRO A 10 36.70 -40.52 -17.73
C PRO A 10 36.01 -39.17 -17.54
N PRO A 11 34.67 -39.05 -17.81
CA PRO A 11 33.95 -37.81 -17.64
C PRO A 11 34.07 -37.31 -16.18
N GLU A 12 34.39 -36.05 -16.01
CA GLU A 12 34.45 -35.41 -14.73
C GLU A 12 33.10 -35.55 -14.02
N PRO A 13 33.08 -35.84 -12.70
CA PRO A 13 31.85 -35.89 -11.93
C PRO A 13 31.16 -34.54 -12.06
N SER A 14 29.94 -34.52 -12.63
CA SER A 14 29.10 -33.32 -12.63
C SER A 14 28.91 -32.86 -11.20
N LEU A 15 29.33 -31.63 -10.91
CA LEU A 15 29.03 -31.00 -9.63
C LEU A 15 27.51 -31.06 -9.42
N PRO A 16 27.03 -31.38 -8.20
CA PRO A 16 25.60 -31.30 -7.90
C PRO A 16 25.12 -29.90 -8.24
N ASP A 17 23.98 -29.81 -8.92
CA ASP A 17 23.32 -28.54 -9.18
C ASP A 17 23.22 -27.76 -7.86
N PRO A 18 23.56 -26.46 -7.87
CA PRO A 18 23.40 -25.64 -6.67
C PRO A 18 21.95 -25.78 -6.20
N PRO A 19 21.72 -25.95 -4.88
CA PRO A 19 20.38 -26.11 -4.36
C PRO A 19 19.53 -24.97 -4.91
N ALA A 20 18.39 -25.35 -5.52
CA ALA A 20 17.43 -24.39 -6.06
C ALA A 20 17.25 -23.31 -4.99
N THR A 21 17.58 -22.08 -5.32
CA THR A 21 17.53 -20.92 -4.42
C THR A 21 16.10 -20.80 -3.92
N ALA A 22 15.84 -21.49 -2.80
CA ALA A 22 14.55 -21.43 -2.12
C ALA A 22 14.34 -19.97 -1.72
N GLY A 23 13.50 -19.24 -2.50
CA GLY A 23 12.81 -18.07 -2.04
C GLY A 23 13.66 -16.83 -1.81
N VAL A 24 14.43 -16.38 -2.82
CA VAL A 24 14.66 -14.94 -2.92
C VAL A 24 13.29 -14.36 -3.27
N PRO A 25 12.66 -13.50 -2.41
CA PRO A 25 11.41 -12.87 -2.76
C PRO A 25 11.59 -12.19 -4.12
N SER A 26 10.76 -12.54 -5.10
CA SER A 26 10.81 -11.94 -6.43
C SER A 26 10.78 -10.43 -6.25
N ALA A 27 11.77 -9.72 -6.78
CA ALA A 27 11.81 -8.27 -6.67
C ALA A 27 10.48 -7.71 -7.18
N VAL A 28 9.84 -6.86 -6.38
CA VAL A 28 8.56 -6.24 -6.72
C VAL A 28 8.71 -5.55 -8.08
N SER A 29 7.85 -5.89 -9.04
CA SER A 29 7.93 -5.37 -10.40
C SER A 29 7.71 -3.85 -10.43
N GLY A 30 8.16 -3.19 -11.50
CA GLY A 30 7.92 -1.75 -11.69
C GLY A 30 6.43 -1.43 -11.72
N ASP A 31 5.63 -2.26 -12.38
CA ASP A 31 4.18 -2.09 -12.46
C ASP A 31 3.51 -2.26 -11.09
N ASP A 32 3.90 -3.27 -10.31
CA ASP A 32 3.39 -3.46 -8.94
C ASP A 32 3.64 -2.23 -8.07
N ARG A 33 4.83 -1.64 -8.16
CA ARG A 33 5.21 -0.43 -7.41
C ARG A 33 4.35 0.77 -7.79
N GLN A 34 4.13 0.97 -9.10
CA GLN A 34 3.30 2.07 -9.60
C GLN A 34 1.85 1.91 -9.15
N TRP A 35 1.26 0.74 -9.30
CA TRP A 35 -0.12 0.48 -8.87
C TRP A 35 -0.28 0.58 -7.35
N ALA A 36 0.69 0.10 -6.57
CA ALA A 36 0.68 0.24 -5.12
C ALA A 36 0.80 1.72 -4.69
N MET A 37 1.68 2.50 -5.34
CA MET A 37 1.75 3.94 -5.13
C MET A 37 0.40 4.61 -5.44
N LEU A 38 -0.22 4.26 -6.58
CA LEU A 38 -1.52 4.80 -6.98
C LEU A 38 -2.63 4.46 -5.98
N ALA A 39 -2.58 3.29 -5.33
CA ALA A 39 -3.54 2.96 -4.28
C ALA A 39 -3.51 3.97 -3.12
N HIS A 40 -2.33 4.40 -2.69
CA HIS A 40 -2.20 5.41 -1.64
C HIS A 40 -2.48 6.83 -2.15
N LEU A 41 -1.98 7.17 -3.33
CA LEU A 41 -2.13 8.52 -3.90
C LEU A 41 -3.58 8.83 -4.30
N SER A 42 -4.34 7.83 -4.74
CA SER A 42 -5.75 7.98 -5.11
C SER A 42 -6.64 8.37 -3.91
N ALA A 43 -6.24 8.02 -2.68
CA ALA A 43 -6.89 8.50 -1.47
C ALA A 43 -6.80 10.04 -1.36
N LEU A 44 -5.61 10.61 -1.59
CA LEU A 44 -5.41 12.06 -1.57
C LEU A 44 -6.23 12.76 -2.65
N LEU A 45 -6.24 12.20 -3.86
CA LEU A 45 -7.06 12.74 -4.94
C LEU A 45 -8.55 12.74 -4.58
N GLY A 46 -9.03 11.66 -3.96
CA GLY A 46 -10.39 11.56 -3.45
C GLY A 46 -10.71 12.63 -2.40
N TYR A 47 -9.81 12.89 -1.46
CA TYR A 47 -9.98 13.97 -0.47
C TYR A 47 -10.03 15.35 -1.11
N ILE A 48 -9.19 15.63 -2.11
CA ILE A 48 -9.14 16.91 -2.81
C ILE A 48 -10.42 17.12 -3.65
N LEU A 49 -10.84 16.12 -4.43
CA LEU A 49 -12.00 16.20 -5.31
C LEU A 49 -13.32 16.38 -4.55
N THR A 50 -13.42 15.83 -3.35
CA THR A 50 -14.62 15.97 -2.52
C THR A 50 -14.58 17.21 -1.62
N SER A 51 -13.57 18.07 -1.77
CA SER A 51 -13.42 19.38 -1.10
C SER A 51 -13.68 19.36 0.41
N GLY A 52 -13.36 18.26 1.07
CA GLY A 52 -13.54 18.12 2.53
C GLY A 52 -14.98 17.96 3.02
N TRP A 53 -16.02 18.20 2.20
CA TRP A 53 -17.42 18.07 2.60
C TRP A 53 -17.89 16.60 2.71
N ALA A 54 -17.61 15.83 1.68
CA ALA A 54 -17.73 14.37 1.70
C ALA A 54 -16.33 13.74 1.82
N GLY A 55 -15.36 14.52 2.29
CA GLY A 55 -13.92 14.31 2.17
C GLY A 55 -13.41 12.98 2.66
N SER A 56 -14.11 12.42 3.60
CA SER A 56 -13.80 11.08 4.08
C SER A 56 -14.25 10.00 3.08
N ALA A 57 -15.45 10.10 2.51
CA ALA A 57 -15.99 9.07 1.60
C ALA A 57 -15.24 9.02 0.27
N GLY A 58 -14.82 10.16 -0.29
CA GLY A 58 -14.02 10.20 -1.53
C GLY A 58 -12.65 9.56 -1.40
N GLY A 59 -12.04 9.67 -0.21
CA GLY A 59 -10.70 9.17 0.04
C GLY A 59 -10.58 7.65 0.00
N PHE A 60 -11.64 6.87 0.22
CA PHE A 60 -11.55 5.41 0.15
C PHE A 60 -11.90 4.84 -1.24
N LEU A 61 -12.63 5.58 -2.07
CA LEU A 61 -13.06 5.08 -3.39
C LEU A 61 -11.87 4.82 -4.31
N GLY A 62 -10.87 5.71 -4.32
CA GLY A 62 -9.66 5.52 -5.12
C GLY A 62 -8.91 4.24 -4.78
N PRO A 63 -8.47 4.06 -3.53
CA PRO A 63 -7.85 2.82 -3.08
C PRO A 63 -8.70 1.57 -3.33
N LEU A 64 -10.02 1.67 -3.14
CA LEU A 64 -10.95 0.57 -3.39
C LEU A 64 -10.92 0.13 -4.86
N ILE A 65 -10.99 1.08 -5.80
CA ILE A 65 -10.96 0.78 -7.22
C ILE A 65 -9.63 0.14 -7.60
N VAL A 66 -8.51 0.73 -7.19
CA VAL A 66 -7.17 0.20 -7.48
C VAL A 66 -7.04 -1.22 -6.93
N TRP A 67 -7.44 -1.43 -5.69
CA TRP A 67 -7.38 -2.74 -5.04
C TRP A 67 -8.24 -3.78 -5.77
N LEU A 68 -9.52 -3.49 -6.04
CA LEU A 68 -10.43 -4.42 -6.71
C LEU A 68 -9.95 -4.83 -8.12
N VAL A 69 -9.33 -3.90 -8.85
CA VAL A 69 -8.84 -4.15 -10.22
C VAL A 69 -7.57 -5.00 -10.22
N LYS A 70 -6.72 -4.90 -9.18
CA LYS A 70 -5.36 -5.45 -9.20
C LYS A 70 -5.09 -6.56 -8.19
N LYS A 71 -5.92 -6.73 -7.16
CA LYS A 71 -5.70 -7.67 -6.04
C LYS A 71 -5.42 -9.11 -6.47
N ASP A 72 -6.06 -9.58 -7.55
CA ASP A 72 -5.97 -10.98 -7.97
C ASP A 72 -4.74 -11.27 -8.84
N THR A 73 -4.09 -10.22 -9.38
CA THR A 73 -2.95 -10.35 -10.30
C THR A 73 -1.63 -9.81 -9.72
N MET A 74 -1.70 -8.93 -8.72
CA MET A 74 -0.56 -8.22 -8.15
C MET A 74 -0.55 -8.34 -6.62
N PRO A 75 0.13 -9.34 -6.02
CA PRO A 75 0.12 -9.58 -4.56
C PRO A 75 0.60 -8.38 -3.74
N PHE A 76 1.58 -7.62 -4.24
CA PHE A 76 2.06 -6.42 -3.58
C PHE A 76 0.99 -5.32 -3.57
N VAL A 77 0.23 -5.17 -4.66
CA VAL A 77 -0.88 -4.22 -4.74
C VAL A 77 -2.05 -4.66 -3.85
N ASP A 78 -2.31 -5.97 -3.73
CA ASP A 78 -3.31 -6.48 -2.78
C ASP A 78 -2.95 -6.06 -1.35
N GLN A 79 -1.72 -6.27 -0.93
CA GLN A 79 -1.24 -5.90 0.40
C GLN A 79 -1.33 -4.38 0.64
N GLN A 80 -0.80 -3.57 -0.28
CA GLN A 80 -0.76 -2.12 -0.12
C GLN A 80 -2.15 -1.48 -0.30
N GLY A 81 -2.99 -2.02 -1.16
CA GLY A 81 -4.37 -1.59 -1.34
C GLY A 81 -5.22 -1.79 -0.08
N LYS A 82 -5.07 -2.93 0.59
CA LYS A 82 -5.72 -3.18 1.90
C LYS A 82 -5.27 -2.17 2.96
N GLU A 83 -3.97 -1.87 3.04
CA GLU A 83 -3.46 -0.86 3.98
C GLU A 83 -4.00 0.54 3.65
N ALA A 84 -4.05 0.94 2.37
CA ALA A 84 -4.61 2.21 1.94
C ALA A 84 -6.11 2.32 2.27
N LEU A 85 -6.88 1.25 2.05
CA LEU A 85 -8.30 1.18 2.38
C LEU A 85 -8.53 1.27 3.89
N ASN A 86 -7.83 0.47 4.68
CA ASN A 86 -7.95 0.47 6.14
C ASN A 86 -7.62 1.85 6.73
N PHE A 87 -6.59 2.49 6.20
CA PHE A 87 -6.24 3.85 6.58
C PHE A 87 -7.34 4.86 6.20
N SER A 88 -7.81 4.83 4.96
CA SER A 88 -8.87 5.72 4.48
C SER A 88 -10.16 5.57 5.28
N ILE A 89 -10.56 4.34 5.61
CA ILE A 89 -11.72 4.06 6.47
C ILE A 89 -11.50 4.65 7.88
N THR A 90 -10.28 4.51 8.43
CA THR A 90 -9.94 5.07 9.74
C THR A 90 -10.09 6.60 9.76
N ILE A 91 -9.58 7.27 8.75
CA ILE A 91 -9.72 8.72 8.59
C ILE A 91 -11.20 9.11 8.44
N CYS A 92 -11.97 8.33 7.66
CA CYS A 92 -13.41 8.50 7.51
C CYS A 92 -14.13 8.48 8.87
N ILE A 93 -13.85 7.48 9.68
CA ILE A 93 -14.46 7.33 11.01
C ILE A 93 -14.08 8.50 11.91
N ALA A 94 -12.82 8.93 11.89
CA ALA A 94 -12.35 10.07 12.68
C ALA A 94 -13.08 11.37 12.29
N PHE A 95 -13.20 11.67 11.00
CA PHE A 95 -13.96 12.83 10.54
C PHE A 95 -15.46 12.73 10.89
N ALA A 96 -16.08 11.55 10.70
CA ALA A 96 -17.47 11.34 11.05
C ALA A 96 -17.72 11.59 12.55
N ALA A 97 -16.85 11.08 13.41
CA ALA A 97 -16.94 11.30 14.86
C ALA A 97 -16.84 12.80 15.22
N LEU A 98 -15.92 13.54 14.60
CA LEU A 98 -15.76 14.98 14.82
C LEU A 98 -16.98 15.77 14.33
N TRP A 99 -17.59 15.38 13.20
CA TRP A 99 -18.83 15.97 12.72
C TRP A 99 -20.00 15.68 13.63
N ILE A 100 -20.16 14.42 14.08
CA ILE A 100 -21.21 14.04 15.04
C ILE A 100 -21.06 14.86 16.33
N PHE A 101 -19.85 15.04 16.82
CA PHE A 101 -19.56 15.86 17.99
C PHE A 101 -19.93 17.34 17.76
N THR A 102 -19.59 17.89 16.60
CA THR A 102 -19.92 19.28 16.25
C THR A 102 -21.43 19.52 16.22
N PHE A 103 -22.17 18.67 15.51
CA PHE A 103 -23.65 18.80 15.42
C PHE A 103 -24.34 18.47 16.74
N GLY A 104 -23.88 17.43 17.45
CA GLY A 104 -24.45 17.02 18.74
C GLY A 104 -24.32 18.07 19.83
N THR A 105 -23.37 18.99 19.70
CA THR A 105 -23.16 20.11 20.63
C THR A 105 -23.69 21.44 20.09
N PHE A 106 -24.61 21.40 19.13
CA PHE A 106 -25.16 22.62 18.49
C PHE A 106 -24.06 23.56 18.00
N PHE A 107 -23.03 23.00 17.34
CA PHE A 107 -21.84 23.67 16.80
C PHE A 107 -20.84 24.24 17.81
N ILE A 108 -21.15 24.25 19.11
CA ILE A 108 -20.20 24.71 20.14
C ILE A 108 -18.93 23.84 20.14
N GLY A 109 -19.08 22.54 19.95
CA GLY A 109 -17.96 21.60 19.84
C GLY A 109 -17.09 21.83 18.60
N GLY A 110 -17.55 22.59 17.61
CA GLY A 110 -16.78 22.95 16.44
C GLY A 110 -15.50 23.71 16.77
N ILE A 111 -15.49 24.48 17.86
CA ILE A 111 -14.29 25.20 18.35
C ILE A 111 -13.12 24.22 18.59
N ILE A 112 -13.43 23.00 19.04
CA ILE A 112 -12.45 21.93 19.26
C ILE A 112 -12.32 21.03 18.03
N ALA A 113 -13.46 20.68 17.40
CA ALA A 113 -13.48 19.73 16.30
C ALA A 113 -12.74 20.23 15.05
N PHE A 114 -12.88 21.52 14.69
CA PHE A 114 -12.22 22.05 13.49
C PHE A 114 -10.68 22.03 13.56
N PRO A 115 -10.02 22.47 14.66
CA PRO A 115 -8.59 22.27 14.79
C PRO A 115 -8.17 20.79 14.73
N LEU A 116 -8.93 19.89 15.36
CA LEU A 116 -8.66 18.45 15.30
C LEU A 116 -8.83 17.88 13.88
N MET A 117 -9.85 18.31 13.13
CA MET A 117 -10.02 17.94 11.72
C MET A 117 -8.81 18.35 10.88
N LEU A 118 -8.25 19.55 11.13
CA LEU A 118 -7.03 19.99 10.46
C LEU A 118 -5.85 19.07 10.79
N VAL A 119 -5.66 18.72 12.06
CA VAL A 119 -4.59 17.80 12.48
C VAL A 119 -4.77 16.42 11.85
N VAL A 120 -5.98 15.86 11.83
CA VAL A 120 -6.30 14.57 11.19
C VAL A 120 -6.05 14.65 9.68
N GLY A 121 -6.42 15.75 9.02
CA GLY A 121 -6.20 15.96 7.60
C GLY A 121 -4.70 16.06 7.25
N LEU A 122 -3.92 16.80 8.03
CA LEU A 122 -2.45 16.88 7.87
C LEU A 122 -1.79 15.53 8.12
N TYR A 123 -2.23 14.80 9.14
CA TYR A 123 -1.78 13.44 9.39
C TYR A 123 -2.06 12.54 8.16
N ALA A 124 -3.28 12.56 7.65
CA ALA A 124 -3.67 11.77 6.48
C ALA A 124 -2.81 12.13 5.25
N LEU A 125 -2.59 13.43 5.00
CA LEU A 125 -1.77 13.90 3.90
C LEU A 125 -0.33 13.40 3.99
N VAL A 126 0.32 13.63 5.12
CA VAL A 126 1.74 13.25 5.32
C VAL A 126 1.92 11.74 5.17
N PHE A 127 1.09 10.96 5.86
CA PHE A 127 1.27 9.51 5.84
C PHE A 127 0.88 8.87 4.50
N ALA A 128 -0.10 9.43 3.77
CA ALA A 128 -0.41 8.96 2.42
C ALA A 128 0.73 9.25 1.43
N ILE A 129 1.41 10.39 1.54
CA ILE A 129 2.60 10.70 0.73
C ILE A 129 3.74 9.74 1.07
N VAL A 130 4.03 9.54 2.36
CA VAL A 130 5.09 8.61 2.80
C VAL A 130 4.80 7.19 2.31
N ALA A 131 3.55 6.73 2.44
CA ALA A 131 3.12 5.42 1.96
C ALA A 131 3.27 5.28 0.45
N SER A 132 2.91 6.32 -0.32
CA SER A 132 3.06 6.36 -1.78
C SER A 132 4.53 6.22 -2.19
N ILE A 133 5.42 6.95 -1.54
CA ILE A 133 6.88 6.88 -1.80
C ILE A 133 7.41 5.48 -1.48
N LYS A 134 7.07 4.93 -0.31
CA LYS A 134 7.52 3.59 0.09
C LYS A 134 7.00 2.50 -0.85
N ALA A 135 5.74 2.58 -1.25
CA ALA A 135 5.17 1.65 -2.22
C ALA A 135 5.89 1.74 -3.59
N TYR A 136 6.23 2.94 -4.04
CA TYR A 136 7.01 3.14 -5.26
C TYR A 136 8.45 2.59 -5.16
N GLU A 137 9.07 2.65 -3.98
CA GLU A 137 10.35 2.01 -3.69
C GLU A 137 10.25 0.46 -3.66
N GLY A 138 9.03 -0.10 -3.71
CA GLY A 138 8.79 -1.53 -3.55
C GLY A 138 8.87 -2.01 -2.11
N VAL A 139 8.85 -1.08 -1.15
CA VAL A 139 8.90 -1.36 0.28
C VAL A 139 7.47 -1.39 0.85
N PRO A 140 7.03 -2.50 1.47
CA PRO A 140 5.72 -2.57 2.10
C PRO A 140 5.60 -1.50 3.19
N TYR A 141 4.56 -0.68 3.09
CA TYR A 141 4.27 0.34 4.09
C TYR A 141 3.06 -0.06 4.94
N ARG A 142 3.14 0.21 6.22
CA ARG A 142 2.08 -0.05 7.17
C ARG A 142 1.80 1.21 7.98
N TYR A 143 0.55 1.67 7.93
CA TYR A 143 0.16 2.87 8.66
C TYR A 143 0.22 2.66 10.17
N PRO A 144 0.81 3.61 10.94
CA PRO A 144 0.93 3.48 12.39
C PRO A 144 -0.44 3.48 13.10
N ILE A 145 -1.39 4.29 12.60
CA ILE A 145 -2.75 4.36 13.11
C ILE A 145 -3.70 4.01 11.97
N ALA A 146 -4.17 2.77 11.94
CA ALA A 146 -5.18 2.31 11.01
C ALA A 146 -5.95 1.12 11.62
N LEU A 147 -7.27 1.19 11.55
CA LEU A 147 -8.14 0.06 11.88
C LEU A 147 -8.01 -0.99 10.76
N ARG A 148 -7.67 -2.21 11.11
CA ARG A 148 -7.47 -3.29 10.14
C ARG A 148 -8.75 -4.09 9.96
N LEU A 149 -9.68 -3.52 9.21
CA LEU A 149 -10.97 -4.12 8.94
C LEU A 149 -10.92 -5.08 7.74
N ILE A 150 -10.08 -4.76 6.76
CA ILE A 150 -9.84 -5.57 5.57
C ILE A 150 -8.53 -6.35 5.81
N LYS A 151 -8.61 -7.69 5.78
CA LYS A 151 -7.51 -8.62 6.05
C LYS A 151 -6.98 -9.29 4.78
#